data_8478671e866fb092721ecb8289d86bf8
#
_entry.id   8478671e866fb092721ecb8289d86bf8
#
_cell.length_a   1.000
_cell.length_b   1.000
_cell.length_c   1.000
_cell.angle_alpha   90.00
_cell.angle_beta   90.00
_cell.angle_gamma   90.00
#
_symmetry.space_group_name_H-M   'P 1'
#
loop_
_entity.id
_entity.type
_entity.pdbx_description
1 polymer ?
#
loop_
_entity_poly.entity_id
_entity_poly.type
_entity_poly.pdbx_seq_one_letter_code
_entity_poly.pdbx_strand_id
1 'polypeptide(L)'
;MKRSRDTLNERIMLLISKTDERRELYDSLAEQFNMPISLAADICAGRELIAEQNDFVAFVMLYGLAPKEVNRYFTDEEIAIFSKEKFEHTGFELPLVFKNMVQIAPDQWIGRITAKELMALKDAQVIKYNENTQRTMRRVVRGESRYYKIALNEKSVKEIKDALESGAYISDDITLNMPQETTEFAFSKGKITISELDKLDIIDGYHRYIAISRAMIENKDFDYPMELRLVNFSEEKAKQLIYQKDQKTKMRQVDSAALNQYNPANIVVDQLNADPSSNIQGMIARNSGAINHADLAAFVGAFYFPTGKATRKEILTVKKELQDKFNTYMSSDLSLTDHIFTTKELAAIMYCFKNEDNYIDSINYLMQHISEIPSNLFTIVNGKVRRKLLNELGTLLEKR
;
A
#
# COMPACT_ATOMS: atom_id res chain seq x y z
N MET A 1 -2.24 22.18 -34.38
CA MET A 1 -2.57 22.48 -32.96
C MET A 1 -2.37 21.15 -32.20
N LYS A 2 -1.34 21.04 -31.35
CA LYS A 2 -1.11 19.82 -30.54
C LYS A 2 -2.33 19.65 -29.62
N ARG A 3 -3.05 18.55 -29.75
CA ARG A 3 -4.14 18.26 -28.83
C ARG A 3 -3.59 17.95 -27.44
N SER A 4 -4.35 18.33 -26.42
CA SER A 4 -3.96 18.01 -25.06
C SER A 4 -3.99 16.49 -24.85
N ARG A 5 -3.15 16.00 -23.96
CA ARG A 5 -3.08 14.60 -23.52
C ARG A 5 -4.45 14.06 -23.11
N ASP A 6 -5.25 14.90 -22.43
CA ASP A 6 -6.60 14.54 -21.97
C ASP A 6 -7.54 14.25 -23.15
N THR A 7 -7.46 15.07 -24.21
CA THR A 7 -8.29 14.86 -25.44
C THR A 7 -7.92 13.57 -26.18
N LEU A 8 -6.64 13.17 -26.12
CA LEU A 8 -6.17 11.92 -26.71
C LEU A 8 -6.62 10.71 -25.87
N ASN A 9 -6.54 10.82 -24.55
CA ASN A 9 -7.04 9.79 -23.63
C ASN A 9 -8.55 9.58 -23.75
N GLU A 10 -9.34 10.66 -23.84
CA GLU A 10 -10.78 10.56 -24.07
C GLU A 10 -11.13 9.83 -25.37
N ARG A 11 -10.35 10.06 -26.43
CA ARG A 11 -10.54 9.36 -27.71
C ARG A 11 -10.15 7.90 -27.67
N ILE A 12 -9.06 7.56 -26.97
CA ILE A 12 -8.68 6.17 -26.71
C ILE A 12 -9.80 5.46 -25.96
N MET A 13 -10.37 6.09 -24.93
CA MET A 13 -11.49 5.54 -24.17
C MET A 13 -12.73 5.32 -25.03
N LEU A 14 -13.03 6.23 -25.96
CA LEU A 14 -14.13 6.08 -26.92
C LEU A 14 -13.90 4.92 -27.89
N LEU A 15 -12.67 4.71 -28.33
CA LEU A 15 -12.26 3.58 -29.16
C LEU A 15 -12.48 2.25 -28.44
N ILE A 16 -11.97 2.16 -27.23
CA ILE A 16 -12.00 0.95 -26.39
C ILE A 16 -13.44 0.62 -25.96
N SER A 17 -14.27 1.62 -25.71
CA SER A 17 -15.66 1.40 -25.29
C SER A 17 -16.54 0.73 -26.36
N LYS A 18 -16.11 0.78 -27.62
CA LYS A 18 -16.88 0.33 -28.79
C LYS A 18 -16.44 -1.02 -29.36
N THR A 19 -15.34 -1.60 -28.86
CA THR A 19 -14.80 -2.84 -29.44
C THR A 19 -15.14 -4.05 -28.60
N ASP A 20 -15.73 -5.05 -29.27
CA ASP A 20 -15.86 -6.40 -28.72
C ASP A 20 -14.50 -7.11 -28.59
N GLU A 21 -13.44 -6.52 -29.17
CA GLU A 21 -12.08 -7.03 -29.31
C GLU A 21 -11.12 -6.53 -28.23
N ARG A 22 -11.62 -6.09 -27.06
CA ARG A 22 -10.80 -5.57 -25.95
C ARG A 22 -9.69 -6.51 -25.53
N ARG A 23 -9.89 -7.80 -25.70
CA ARG A 23 -8.90 -8.81 -25.31
C ARG A 23 -7.70 -8.80 -26.25
N GLU A 24 -7.92 -8.76 -27.54
CA GLU A 24 -6.86 -8.72 -28.55
C GLU A 24 -6.00 -7.47 -28.37
N LEU A 25 -6.64 -6.34 -27.99
CA LEU A 25 -5.93 -5.12 -27.64
C LEU A 25 -5.02 -5.29 -26.41
N TYR A 26 -5.54 -5.87 -25.34
CA TYR A 26 -4.73 -6.07 -24.11
C TYR A 26 -3.59 -7.05 -24.36
N ASP A 27 -3.86 -8.12 -25.09
CA ASP A 27 -2.86 -9.12 -25.46
C ASP A 27 -1.78 -8.47 -26.36
N SER A 28 -2.17 -7.68 -27.34
CA SER A 28 -1.27 -6.95 -28.24
C SER A 28 -0.40 -5.92 -27.49
N LEU A 29 -0.99 -5.12 -26.59
CA LEU A 29 -0.26 -4.18 -25.75
C LEU A 29 0.69 -4.90 -24.79
N ALA A 30 0.24 -6.00 -24.19
CA ALA A 30 1.06 -6.79 -23.28
C ALA A 30 2.27 -7.39 -23.99
N GLU A 31 2.08 -7.92 -25.19
CA GLU A 31 3.13 -8.54 -25.99
C GLU A 31 4.16 -7.50 -26.49
N GLN A 32 3.71 -6.43 -27.13
CA GLN A 32 4.61 -5.47 -27.75
C GLN A 32 5.37 -4.59 -26.73
N PHE A 33 4.73 -4.24 -25.62
CA PHE A 33 5.40 -3.47 -24.56
C PHE A 33 5.98 -4.34 -23.46
N ASN A 34 5.90 -5.66 -23.61
CA ASN A 34 6.33 -6.61 -22.58
C ASN A 34 5.79 -6.21 -21.20
N MET A 35 4.51 -5.84 -21.16
CA MET A 35 3.83 -5.40 -19.96
C MET A 35 2.77 -6.42 -19.54
N PRO A 36 2.40 -6.46 -18.24
CA PRO A 36 1.28 -7.30 -17.81
C PRO A 36 -0.03 -6.91 -18.49
N ILE A 37 -0.83 -7.88 -18.89
CA ILE A 37 -2.19 -7.66 -19.47
C ILE A 37 -3.05 -6.78 -18.56
N SER A 38 -2.84 -6.85 -17.23
CA SER A 38 -3.55 -6.00 -16.28
C SER A 38 -3.16 -4.53 -16.40
N LEU A 39 -1.88 -4.23 -16.65
CA LEU A 39 -1.42 -2.87 -16.88
C LEU A 39 -1.98 -2.34 -18.20
N ALA A 40 -1.95 -3.15 -19.26
CA ALA A 40 -2.60 -2.81 -20.51
C ALA A 40 -4.10 -2.52 -20.32
N ALA A 41 -4.80 -3.33 -19.52
CA ALA A 41 -6.20 -3.11 -19.18
C ALA A 41 -6.43 -1.84 -18.34
N ASP A 42 -5.52 -1.50 -17.43
CA ASP A 42 -5.59 -0.29 -16.61
C ASP A 42 -5.28 0.97 -17.44
N ILE A 43 -4.34 0.92 -18.37
CA ILE A 43 -4.09 1.96 -19.38
C ILE A 43 -5.34 2.18 -20.22
N CYS A 44 -5.90 1.11 -20.76
CA CYS A 44 -7.12 1.16 -21.57
C CYS A 44 -8.35 1.60 -20.78
N ALA A 45 -8.39 1.39 -19.48
CA ALA A 45 -9.45 1.88 -18.61
C ALA A 45 -9.22 3.33 -18.11
N GLY A 46 -8.14 3.98 -18.53
CA GLY A 46 -7.76 5.33 -18.07
C GLY A 46 -7.35 5.40 -16.60
N ARG A 47 -7.07 4.25 -15.98
CA ARG A 47 -6.62 4.18 -14.58
C ARG A 47 -5.12 4.41 -14.44
N GLU A 48 -4.35 4.03 -15.45
CA GLU A 48 -2.95 4.39 -15.59
C GLU A 48 -2.81 5.42 -16.71
N LEU A 49 -2.12 6.52 -16.43
CA LEU A 49 -1.81 7.50 -17.45
C LEU A 49 -0.69 6.93 -18.34
N ILE A 50 -0.90 7.00 -19.64
CA ILE A 50 0.18 6.77 -20.60
C ILE A 50 1.21 7.87 -20.37
N ALA A 51 2.44 7.49 -19.97
CA ALA A 51 3.41 8.44 -19.42
C ALA A 51 3.89 9.46 -20.44
N GLU A 52 3.95 9.10 -21.75
CA GLU A 52 4.45 9.98 -22.81
C GLU A 52 3.66 9.85 -24.13
N GLN A 53 3.84 10.82 -25.03
CA GLN A 53 3.29 10.80 -26.38
C GLN A 53 3.69 9.54 -27.17
N ASN A 54 4.90 9.02 -26.91
CA ASN A 54 5.42 7.82 -27.57
C ASN A 54 4.64 6.56 -27.22
N ASP A 55 4.19 6.45 -25.95
CA ASP A 55 3.36 5.31 -25.52
C ASP A 55 1.99 5.32 -26.21
N PHE A 56 1.46 6.51 -26.47
CA PHE A 56 0.20 6.65 -27.20
C PHE A 56 0.33 6.23 -28.67
N VAL A 57 1.43 6.58 -29.31
CA VAL A 57 1.70 6.15 -30.68
C VAL A 57 1.85 4.65 -30.76
N ALA A 58 2.61 4.10 -29.85
CA ALA A 58 2.75 2.68 -29.71
C ALA A 58 1.38 2.03 -29.52
N PHE A 59 0.53 2.58 -28.64
CA PHE A 59 -0.84 2.16 -28.42
C PHE A 59 -1.67 2.15 -29.71
N VAL A 60 -1.65 3.22 -30.50
CA VAL A 60 -2.41 3.33 -31.75
C VAL A 60 -1.88 2.37 -32.83
N MET A 61 -0.57 2.21 -32.94
CA MET A 61 0.05 1.31 -33.91
C MET A 61 -0.14 -0.17 -33.55
N LEU A 62 -0.14 -0.47 -32.26
CA LEU A 62 -0.35 -1.81 -31.72
C LEU A 62 -1.76 -2.31 -31.88
N TYR A 63 -2.70 -1.40 -31.94
CA TYR A 63 -4.09 -1.78 -32.05
C TYR A 63 -4.39 -2.55 -33.34
N GLY A 64 -3.43 -2.58 -34.32
CA GLY A 64 -3.65 -3.35 -35.55
C GLY A 64 -4.93 -2.98 -36.27
N LEU A 65 -5.57 -1.87 -35.85
CA LEU A 65 -6.80 -1.39 -36.43
C LEU A 65 -6.55 -1.12 -37.91
N ALA A 66 -7.44 -1.61 -38.71
CA ALA A 66 -7.43 -1.26 -40.11
C ALA A 66 -7.30 0.26 -40.22
N PRO A 67 -6.42 0.79 -41.09
CA PRO A 67 -6.16 2.24 -41.21
C PRO A 67 -7.43 3.09 -41.27
N LYS A 68 -8.51 2.55 -41.81
CA LYS A 68 -9.83 3.20 -41.91
C LYS A 68 -10.48 3.46 -40.53
N GLU A 69 -10.22 2.65 -39.53
CA GLU A 69 -10.78 2.85 -38.18
C GLU A 69 -9.90 3.79 -37.35
N VAL A 70 -8.58 3.71 -37.51
CA VAL A 70 -7.64 4.67 -36.91
C VAL A 70 -7.93 6.07 -37.44
N ASN A 71 -8.10 6.24 -38.75
CA ASN A 71 -8.43 7.50 -39.41
C ASN A 71 -9.81 8.07 -39.02
N ARG A 72 -10.67 7.26 -38.45
CA ARG A 72 -11.98 7.71 -37.92
C ARG A 72 -11.81 8.55 -36.65
N TYR A 73 -10.75 8.33 -35.91
CA TYR A 73 -10.50 8.94 -34.61
C TYR A 73 -9.28 9.87 -34.59
N PHE A 74 -8.34 9.68 -35.52
CA PHE A 74 -7.10 10.45 -35.64
C PHE A 74 -6.95 10.96 -37.08
N THR A 75 -6.38 12.15 -37.22
CA THR A 75 -6.04 12.69 -38.53
C THR A 75 -4.77 12.06 -39.06
N ASP A 76 -4.61 12.02 -40.40
CA ASP A 76 -3.39 11.52 -41.02
C ASP A 76 -2.14 12.29 -40.55
N GLU A 77 -2.29 13.58 -40.23
CA GLU A 77 -1.23 14.42 -39.65
C GLU A 77 -0.85 13.96 -38.24
N GLU A 78 -1.83 13.62 -37.39
CA GLU A 78 -1.58 13.10 -36.05
C GLU A 78 -0.92 11.72 -36.13
N ILE A 79 -1.40 10.84 -36.98
CA ILE A 79 -0.80 9.53 -37.23
C ILE A 79 0.63 9.69 -37.77
N ALA A 80 0.86 10.64 -38.68
CA ALA A 80 2.19 10.89 -39.24
C ALA A 80 3.17 11.52 -38.26
N ILE A 81 2.71 12.39 -37.37
CA ILE A 81 3.53 12.92 -36.27
C ILE A 81 3.95 11.78 -35.37
N PHE A 82 3.02 10.94 -35.03
CA PHE A 82 3.24 9.81 -34.18
C PHE A 82 4.10 8.71 -34.85
N SER A 83 3.96 8.45 -36.12
CA SER A 83 4.79 7.49 -36.85
C SER A 83 6.20 7.99 -37.15
N LYS A 84 6.46 9.30 -37.09
CA LYS A 84 7.78 9.91 -37.31
C LYS A 84 8.60 10.02 -36.00
N GLU A 85 7.93 10.20 -34.87
CA GLU A 85 8.56 10.04 -33.57
C GLU A 85 8.67 8.54 -33.29
N LYS A 86 9.53 7.89 -34.06
CA LYS A 86 9.70 6.46 -34.11
C LYS A 86 9.78 5.81 -32.75
N PHE A 87 9.24 4.60 -32.70
CA PHE A 87 9.64 3.47 -31.87
C PHE A 87 11.16 3.27 -31.64
N GLU A 88 11.99 4.16 -32.11
CA GLU A 88 13.43 4.18 -31.85
C GLU A 88 13.75 4.32 -30.34
N HIS A 89 12.76 4.66 -29.51
CA HIS A 89 12.93 4.84 -28.06
C HIS A 89 12.12 3.91 -27.16
N THR A 90 11.58 2.82 -27.65
CA THR A 90 11.09 1.74 -26.78
C THR A 90 12.21 0.86 -26.24
N GLY A 91 13.45 1.20 -26.56
CA GLY A 91 14.67 0.61 -26.00
C GLY A 91 15.35 1.59 -25.06
N PHE A 92 15.70 1.14 -23.87
CA PHE A 92 16.65 1.84 -23.02
C PHE A 92 18.04 1.79 -23.66
N GLU A 93 18.81 2.88 -23.45
CA GLU A 93 20.19 2.91 -23.95
C GLU A 93 21.10 2.02 -23.10
N LEU A 94 21.85 1.16 -23.74
CA LEU A 94 22.95 0.41 -23.13
C LEU A 94 24.26 1.18 -23.32
N PRO A 95 25.19 1.12 -22.39
CA PRO A 95 25.15 0.34 -21.16
C PRO A 95 24.32 0.99 -20.05
N LEU A 96 23.48 0.20 -19.38
CA LEU A 96 22.76 0.62 -18.19
C LEU A 96 23.69 0.54 -16.97
N VAL A 97 23.71 1.57 -16.15
CA VAL A 97 24.71 1.72 -15.10
C VAL A 97 24.07 1.97 -13.73
N PHE A 98 24.35 1.05 -12.78
CA PHE A 98 24.05 1.25 -11.37
C PHE A 98 25.31 1.55 -10.59
N LYS A 99 25.32 2.68 -9.86
CA LYS A 99 26.48 3.17 -9.09
C LYS A 99 26.28 2.90 -7.59
N ASN A 100 27.39 2.92 -6.84
CA ASN A 100 27.40 2.76 -5.39
C ASN A 100 26.76 1.43 -4.92
N MET A 101 26.99 0.37 -5.70
CA MET A 101 26.52 -0.98 -5.39
C MET A 101 27.55 -1.72 -4.53
N VAL A 102 27.06 -2.42 -3.51
CA VAL A 102 27.85 -3.30 -2.65
C VAL A 102 27.49 -4.74 -2.97
N GLN A 103 28.47 -5.55 -3.33
CA GLN A 103 28.27 -6.98 -3.56
C GLN A 103 28.14 -7.72 -2.22
N ILE A 104 27.05 -8.46 -2.03
CA ILE A 104 26.79 -9.26 -0.82
C ILE A 104 26.91 -10.77 -1.07
N ALA A 105 26.81 -11.18 -2.34
CA ALA A 105 27.04 -12.53 -2.81
C ALA A 105 27.48 -12.47 -4.28
N PRO A 106 27.99 -13.56 -4.87
CA PRO A 106 28.49 -13.53 -6.26
C PRO A 106 27.49 -13.01 -7.29
N ASP A 107 26.19 -13.16 -7.01
CA ASP A 107 25.07 -12.82 -7.89
C ASP A 107 24.07 -11.86 -7.23
N GLN A 108 24.48 -11.11 -6.20
CA GLN A 108 23.61 -10.21 -5.45
C GLN A 108 24.31 -8.94 -5.01
N TRP A 109 23.68 -7.81 -5.24
CA TRP A 109 24.18 -6.48 -4.87
C TRP A 109 23.08 -5.66 -4.20
N ILE A 110 23.50 -4.77 -3.32
CA ILE A 110 22.64 -3.79 -2.65
C ILE A 110 23.16 -2.39 -2.95
N GLY A 111 22.26 -1.48 -3.19
CA GLY A 111 22.55 -0.08 -3.41
C GLY A 111 21.35 0.79 -3.12
N ARG A 112 21.36 1.96 -3.71
CA ARG A 112 20.25 2.92 -3.60
C ARG A 112 19.74 3.25 -5.00
N ILE A 113 18.41 3.46 -5.09
CA ILE A 113 17.76 4.03 -6.26
C ILE A 113 16.80 5.14 -5.79
N THR A 114 16.71 6.25 -6.50
CA THR A 114 15.73 7.29 -6.22
C THR A 114 14.44 7.02 -6.98
N ALA A 115 13.36 7.66 -6.55
CA ALA A 115 12.08 7.59 -7.26
C ALA A 115 12.22 8.04 -8.72
N LYS A 116 13.00 9.09 -8.96
CA LYS A 116 13.26 9.60 -10.32
C LYS A 116 14.02 8.61 -11.18
N GLU A 117 15.09 7.99 -10.64
CA GLU A 117 15.84 6.95 -11.35
C GLU A 117 14.97 5.73 -11.64
N LEU A 118 14.15 5.31 -10.68
CA LEU A 118 13.24 4.18 -10.85
C LEU A 118 12.18 4.45 -11.94
N MET A 119 11.64 5.68 -11.96
CA MET A 119 10.68 6.07 -13.00
C MET A 119 11.35 6.23 -14.37
N ALA A 120 12.59 6.68 -14.44
CA ALA A 120 13.33 6.67 -15.69
C ALA A 120 13.48 5.25 -16.27
N LEU A 121 13.72 4.24 -15.41
CA LEU A 121 13.74 2.83 -15.84
C LEU A 121 12.34 2.34 -16.25
N LYS A 122 11.27 2.81 -15.58
CA LYS A 122 9.90 2.51 -15.96
C LYS A 122 9.55 3.10 -17.32
N ASP A 123 9.82 4.38 -17.51
CA ASP A 123 9.48 5.13 -18.73
C ASP A 123 10.25 4.58 -19.93
N ALA A 124 11.50 4.16 -19.73
CA ALA A 124 12.30 3.44 -20.70
C ALA A 124 11.89 1.96 -20.86
N GLN A 125 10.84 1.51 -20.17
CA GLN A 125 10.33 0.13 -20.21
C GLN A 125 11.38 -0.95 -19.90
N VAL A 126 12.36 -0.62 -19.07
CA VAL A 126 13.42 -1.55 -18.64
C VAL A 126 12.87 -2.60 -17.69
N ILE A 127 11.88 -2.23 -16.86
CA ILE A 127 11.33 -3.08 -15.80
C ILE A 127 10.08 -3.80 -16.30
N LYS A 128 10.05 -5.12 -16.12
CA LYS A 128 8.86 -5.94 -16.37
C LYS A 128 8.38 -6.67 -15.13
N TYR A 129 7.08 -7.00 -15.11
CA TYR A 129 6.49 -7.95 -14.19
C TYR A 129 6.52 -9.34 -14.81
N ASN A 130 7.35 -10.23 -14.29
CA ASN A 130 7.46 -11.59 -14.80
C ASN A 130 6.47 -12.52 -14.10
N GLU A 131 5.48 -13.00 -14.82
CA GLU A 131 4.42 -13.87 -14.30
C GLU A 131 4.94 -15.21 -13.78
N ASN A 132 6.03 -15.71 -14.35
CA ASN A 132 6.62 -16.98 -13.95
C ASN A 132 7.30 -16.89 -12.58
N THR A 133 7.78 -15.70 -12.19
CA THR A 133 8.51 -15.46 -10.94
C THR A 133 7.70 -14.68 -9.91
N GLN A 134 6.48 -14.27 -10.22
CA GLN A 134 5.64 -13.47 -9.35
C GLN A 134 4.39 -14.23 -8.90
N ARG A 135 3.60 -13.60 -8.01
CA ARG A 135 2.33 -14.17 -7.56
C ARG A 135 1.38 -14.36 -8.73
N THR A 136 0.68 -15.49 -8.74
CA THR A 136 -0.31 -15.82 -9.76
C THR A 136 -1.29 -14.67 -9.96
N MET A 137 -1.49 -14.29 -11.22
CA MET A 137 -2.48 -13.28 -11.57
C MET A 137 -3.90 -13.75 -11.21
N ARG A 138 -4.73 -12.82 -10.77
CA ARG A 138 -6.14 -13.11 -10.51
C ARG A 138 -6.91 -13.10 -11.82
N ARG A 139 -7.60 -14.19 -12.09
CA ARG A 139 -8.60 -14.24 -13.14
C ARG A 139 -9.79 -13.37 -12.76
N VAL A 140 -10.09 -12.37 -13.57
CA VAL A 140 -11.26 -11.51 -13.41
C VAL A 140 -12.24 -11.84 -14.53
N VAL A 141 -13.51 -12.03 -14.17
CA VAL A 141 -14.61 -12.24 -15.13
C VAL A 141 -15.54 -11.05 -15.02
N ARG A 142 -15.74 -10.34 -16.13
CA ARG A 142 -16.72 -9.27 -16.25
C ARG A 142 -17.61 -9.55 -17.47
N GLY A 143 -18.84 -9.99 -17.23
CA GLY A 143 -19.71 -10.47 -18.30
C GLY A 143 -19.06 -11.67 -19.00
N GLU A 144 -18.95 -11.62 -20.34
CA GLU A 144 -18.30 -12.66 -21.15
C GLU A 144 -16.77 -12.52 -21.21
N SER A 145 -16.23 -11.38 -20.80
CA SER A 145 -14.79 -11.10 -20.86
C SER A 145 -14.05 -11.72 -19.69
N ARG A 146 -12.97 -12.44 -19.99
CA ARG A 146 -12.07 -13.08 -19.02
C ARG A 146 -10.69 -12.46 -19.20
N TYR A 147 -10.15 -11.81 -18.16
CA TYR A 147 -8.79 -11.28 -18.19
C TYR A 147 -8.06 -11.60 -16.90
N TYR A 148 -6.75 -11.63 -16.98
CA TYR A 148 -5.89 -11.82 -15.82
C TYR A 148 -5.43 -10.45 -15.32
N LYS A 149 -5.52 -10.27 -14.02
CA LYS A 149 -5.08 -9.04 -13.36
C LYS A 149 -4.01 -9.38 -12.32
N ILE A 150 -2.92 -8.60 -12.29
CA ILE A 150 -1.98 -8.66 -11.19
C ILE A 150 -2.76 -8.45 -9.89
N ALA A 151 -2.53 -9.31 -8.91
CA ALA A 151 -3.18 -9.22 -7.60
C ALA A 151 -2.64 -8.02 -6.80
N LEU A 152 -2.85 -6.81 -7.31
CA LEU A 152 -2.46 -5.58 -6.66
C LEU A 152 -3.39 -5.31 -5.47
N ASN A 153 -2.81 -5.11 -4.29
CA ASN A 153 -3.57 -4.62 -3.14
C ASN A 153 -3.62 -3.09 -3.20
N GLU A 154 -4.68 -2.56 -3.79
CA GLU A 154 -4.90 -1.11 -3.95
C GLU A 154 -4.84 -0.34 -2.63
N LYS A 155 -5.29 -0.96 -1.54
CA LYS A 155 -5.22 -0.35 -0.21
C LYS A 155 -3.77 -0.18 0.23
N SER A 156 -2.94 -1.22 0.07
CA SER A 156 -1.51 -1.14 0.42
C SER A 156 -0.78 -0.14 -0.46
N VAL A 157 -1.07 -0.08 -1.75
CA VAL A 157 -0.48 0.93 -2.66
C VAL A 157 -0.83 2.34 -2.21
N LYS A 158 -2.09 2.59 -1.86
CA LYS A 158 -2.52 3.89 -1.35
C LYS A 158 -1.85 4.25 -0.02
N GLU A 159 -1.78 3.32 0.93
CA GLU A 159 -1.14 3.54 2.23
C GLU A 159 0.35 3.87 2.07
N ILE A 160 1.06 3.16 1.17
CA ILE A 160 2.46 3.43 0.86
C ILE A 160 2.59 4.81 0.22
N LYS A 161 1.75 5.15 -0.76
CA LYS A 161 1.76 6.46 -1.42
C LYS A 161 1.53 7.59 -0.42
N ASP A 162 0.49 7.49 0.41
CA ASP A 162 0.16 8.50 1.44
C ASP A 162 1.34 8.67 2.42
N ALA A 163 2.02 7.59 2.79
CA ALA A 163 3.20 7.63 3.65
C ALA A 163 4.42 8.27 2.97
N LEU A 164 4.66 7.98 1.70
CA LEU A 164 5.72 8.60 0.90
C LEU A 164 5.52 10.12 0.79
N GLU A 165 4.31 10.58 0.48
CA GLU A 165 3.96 11.99 0.30
C GLU A 165 4.01 12.78 1.62
N SER A 166 3.69 12.13 2.73
CA SER A 166 3.78 12.75 4.07
C SER A 166 5.18 12.71 4.68
N GLY A 167 6.16 12.07 4.02
CA GLY A 167 7.51 11.87 4.56
C GLY A 167 7.57 10.87 5.72
N ALA A 168 6.50 10.10 5.94
CA ALA A 168 6.38 9.10 7.00
C ALA A 168 6.87 7.71 6.58
N TYR A 169 7.15 7.52 5.29
CA TYR A 169 7.62 6.22 4.77
C TYR A 169 9.05 5.95 5.20
N ILE A 170 9.31 4.76 5.69
CA ILE A 170 10.66 4.26 5.94
C ILE A 170 11.08 3.47 4.70
N SER A 171 12.27 3.80 4.15
CA SER A 171 12.78 3.13 2.95
C SER A 171 12.85 1.62 3.14
N ASP A 172 12.41 0.90 2.12
CA ASP A 172 12.40 -0.57 2.05
C ASP A 172 12.87 -1.00 0.65
N ASP A 173 13.18 -2.29 0.47
CA ASP A 173 13.84 -2.78 -0.74
C ASP A 173 12.90 -2.89 -1.96
N ILE A 174 13.45 -2.55 -3.13
CA ILE A 174 12.94 -2.97 -4.43
C ILE A 174 13.96 -3.94 -4.99
N THR A 175 13.54 -5.17 -5.25
CA THR A 175 14.42 -6.20 -5.81
C THR A 175 14.16 -6.37 -7.30
N LEU A 176 15.19 -6.08 -8.10
CA LEU A 176 15.21 -6.26 -9.55
C LEU A 176 16.15 -7.41 -9.90
N ASN A 177 15.69 -8.30 -10.75
CA ASN A 177 16.49 -9.40 -11.29
C ASN A 177 17.01 -9.03 -12.69
N MET A 178 18.28 -9.23 -12.90
CA MET A 178 18.95 -9.32 -14.18
C MET A 178 18.94 -10.80 -14.60
N PRO A 179 18.02 -11.26 -15.48
CA PRO A 179 17.93 -12.69 -15.81
C PRO A 179 19.25 -13.20 -16.38
N GLN A 180 19.73 -14.34 -15.87
CA GLN A 180 21.03 -14.90 -16.27
C GLN A 180 21.14 -15.17 -17.77
N GLU A 181 20.02 -15.57 -18.37
CA GLU A 181 19.96 -16.03 -19.76
C GLU A 181 20.04 -14.87 -20.78
N THR A 182 19.71 -13.64 -20.34
CA THR A 182 19.57 -12.48 -21.25
C THR A 182 20.36 -11.26 -20.79
N THR A 183 21.26 -11.41 -19.80
CA THR A 183 21.97 -10.27 -19.24
C THR A 183 23.49 -10.49 -19.26
N GLU A 184 24.22 -9.58 -19.93
CA GLU A 184 25.65 -9.43 -19.78
C GLU A 184 25.97 -8.17 -18.97
N PHE A 185 26.84 -8.29 -17.98
CA PHE A 185 27.22 -7.18 -17.12
C PHE A 185 28.63 -7.35 -16.55
N ALA A 186 29.20 -6.24 -16.12
CA ALA A 186 30.47 -6.21 -15.36
C ALA A 186 30.22 -5.49 -14.01
N PHE A 187 30.82 -6.03 -12.93
CA PHE A 187 30.89 -5.36 -11.64
C PHE A 187 32.33 -4.96 -11.33
N SER A 188 32.53 -3.68 -11.10
CA SER A 188 33.87 -3.14 -10.76
C SER A 188 33.72 -1.85 -9.95
N LYS A 189 34.49 -1.70 -8.88
CA LYS A 189 34.57 -0.47 -8.06
C LYS A 189 33.20 0.06 -7.61
N GLY A 190 32.33 -0.85 -7.19
CA GLY A 190 30.97 -0.47 -6.73
C GLY A 190 30.02 -0.05 -7.86
N LYS A 191 30.30 -0.43 -9.09
CA LYS A 191 29.51 -0.09 -10.27
C LYS A 191 29.15 -1.36 -11.02
N ILE A 192 27.86 -1.55 -11.28
CA ILE A 192 27.34 -2.54 -12.22
C ILE A 192 27.13 -1.84 -13.55
N THR A 193 27.70 -2.38 -14.60
CA THR A 193 27.53 -1.89 -15.97
C THR A 193 26.95 -3.04 -16.78
N ILE A 194 25.72 -2.89 -17.23
CA ILE A 194 25.00 -3.90 -18.01
C ILE A 194 25.19 -3.54 -19.49
N SER A 195 25.84 -4.42 -20.25
CA SER A 195 26.10 -4.25 -21.66
C SER A 195 25.06 -4.90 -22.55
N GLU A 196 24.37 -5.94 -22.06
CA GLU A 196 23.29 -6.62 -22.75
C GLU A 196 22.17 -6.93 -21.75
N LEU A 197 20.93 -6.66 -22.13
CA LEU A 197 19.76 -6.86 -21.29
C LEU A 197 18.49 -6.90 -22.14
N ASP A 198 17.64 -7.90 -21.95
CA ASP A 198 16.26 -7.84 -22.45
C ASP A 198 15.43 -6.93 -21.52
N LYS A 199 15.18 -7.34 -20.30
CA LYS A 199 14.45 -6.58 -19.28
C LYS A 199 14.94 -6.92 -17.88
N LEU A 200 14.71 -6.01 -16.94
CA LEU A 200 14.83 -6.29 -15.51
C LEU A 200 13.50 -6.81 -14.96
N ASP A 201 13.53 -7.97 -14.33
CA ASP A 201 12.32 -8.49 -13.67
C ASP A 201 12.17 -7.88 -12.27
N ILE A 202 11.06 -7.23 -11.98
CA ILE A 202 10.76 -6.84 -10.59
C ILE A 202 10.25 -8.07 -9.83
N ILE A 203 11.05 -8.61 -8.91
CA ILE A 203 10.71 -9.82 -8.15
C ILE A 203 10.21 -9.53 -6.72
N ASP A 204 10.49 -8.35 -6.18
CA ASP A 204 9.87 -7.85 -4.96
C ASP A 204 9.75 -6.32 -4.98
N GLY A 205 8.81 -5.79 -4.17
CA GLY A 205 8.57 -4.36 -4.07
C GLY A 205 7.59 -3.80 -5.12
N TYR A 206 6.83 -4.64 -5.82
CA TYR A 206 5.91 -4.18 -6.86
C TYR A 206 4.87 -3.17 -6.37
N HIS A 207 4.31 -3.35 -5.15
CA HIS A 207 3.38 -2.37 -4.57
C HIS A 207 4.06 -1.01 -4.31
N ARG A 208 5.33 -1.01 -3.88
CA ARG A 208 6.16 0.18 -3.68
C ARG A 208 6.45 0.89 -5.01
N TYR A 209 6.81 0.12 -6.01
CA TYR A 209 7.03 0.60 -7.37
C TYR A 209 5.79 1.31 -7.94
N ILE A 210 4.61 0.72 -7.79
CA ILE A 210 3.34 1.33 -8.24
C ILE A 210 3.00 2.58 -7.40
N ALA A 211 3.21 2.54 -6.08
CA ALA A 211 2.96 3.70 -5.21
C ALA A 211 3.86 4.89 -5.57
N ILE A 212 5.15 4.66 -5.82
CA ILE A 212 6.11 5.68 -6.29
C ILE A 212 5.66 6.24 -7.64
N SER A 213 5.29 5.37 -8.58
CA SER A 213 4.79 5.78 -9.88
C SER A 213 3.60 6.73 -9.77
N ARG A 214 2.63 6.40 -8.91
CA ARG A 214 1.46 7.26 -8.67
C ARG A 214 1.80 8.58 -7.98
N ALA A 215 2.72 8.57 -7.00
CA ALA A 215 3.18 9.77 -6.34
C ALA A 215 3.85 10.73 -7.34
N MET A 216 4.69 10.22 -8.24
CA MET A 216 5.37 11.02 -9.27
C MET A 216 4.45 11.52 -10.38
N ILE A 217 3.36 10.82 -10.67
CA ILE A 217 2.32 11.32 -11.60
C ILE A 217 1.66 12.57 -11.01
N GLU A 218 1.36 12.58 -9.71
CA GLU A 218 0.74 13.72 -9.03
C GLU A 218 1.73 14.85 -8.73
N ASN A 219 2.99 14.52 -8.43
CA ASN A 219 4.06 15.47 -8.17
C ASN A 219 5.36 15.07 -8.89
N LYS A 220 5.66 15.72 -10.02
CA LYS A 220 6.87 15.44 -10.82
C LYS A 220 8.18 15.79 -10.10
N ASP A 221 8.13 16.66 -9.09
CA ASP A 221 9.29 17.03 -8.29
C ASP A 221 9.54 16.06 -7.13
N PHE A 222 8.61 15.14 -6.90
CA PHE A 222 8.77 14.10 -5.89
C PHE A 222 10.03 13.29 -6.15
N ASP A 223 10.86 13.13 -5.13
CA ASP A 223 12.00 12.20 -5.15
C ASP A 223 12.17 11.58 -3.77
N TYR A 224 12.37 10.29 -3.74
CA TYR A 224 12.54 9.53 -2.50
C TYR A 224 13.55 8.41 -2.69
N PRO A 225 14.53 8.24 -1.77
CA PRO A 225 15.50 7.17 -1.86
C PRO A 225 14.92 5.84 -1.41
N MET A 226 15.09 4.81 -2.22
CA MET A 226 14.74 3.42 -1.92
C MET A 226 15.99 2.56 -1.85
N GLU A 227 15.93 1.48 -1.07
CA GLU A 227 16.93 0.43 -1.17
C GLU A 227 16.74 -0.34 -2.46
N LEU A 228 17.80 -0.48 -3.23
CA LEU A 228 17.81 -1.28 -4.45
C LEU A 228 18.58 -2.57 -4.20
N ARG A 229 17.94 -3.69 -4.40
CA ARG A 229 18.60 -4.99 -4.49
C ARG A 229 18.61 -5.45 -5.94
N LEU A 230 19.79 -5.57 -6.53
CA LEU A 230 19.98 -6.19 -7.82
C LEU A 230 20.45 -7.63 -7.64
N VAL A 231 19.87 -8.54 -8.39
CA VAL A 231 20.28 -9.95 -8.39
C VAL A 231 20.43 -10.44 -9.83
N ASN A 232 21.30 -11.42 -10.04
CA ASN A 232 21.46 -12.10 -11.33
C ASN A 232 21.10 -13.57 -11.14
N PHE A 233 19.81 -13.86 -11.19
CA PHE A 233 19.26 -15.19 -10.91
C PHE A 233 18.65 -15.83 -12.13
N SER A 234 18.72 -17.17 -12.19
CA SER A 234 17.83 -17.96 -13.05
C SER A 234 16.38 -17.85 -12.53
N GLU A 235 15.43 -18.26 -13.37
CA GLU A 235 14.01 -18.25 -12.99
C GLU A 235 13.74 -19.11 -11.73
N GLU A 236 14.39 -20.27 -11.58
CA GLU A 236 14.23 -21.14 -10.42
C GLU A 236 14.73 -20.47 -9.14
N LYS A 237 15.89 -19.79 -9.21
CA LYS A 237 16.47 -19.10 -8.06
C LYS A 237 15.64 -17.88 -7.66
N ALA A 238 15.08 -17.16 -8.63
CA ALA A 238 14.13 -16.07 -8.39
C ALA A 238 12.87 -16.56 -7.68
N LYS A 239 12.26 -17.68 -8.13
CA LYS A 239 11.13 -18.34 -7.45
C LYS A 239 11.47 -18.74 -6.02
N GLN A 240 12.67 -19.28 -5.79
CA GLN A 240 13.12 -19.66 -4.46
C GLN A 240 13.23 -18.47 -3.51
N LEU A 241 13.74 -17.30 -3.99
CA LEU A 241 13.81 -16.09 -3.18
C LEU A 241 12.39 -15.62 -2.77
N ILE A 242 11.44 -15.64 -3.69
CA ILE A 242 10.05 -15.25 -3.40
C ILE A 242 9.43 -16.20 -2.37
N TYR A 243 9.64 -17.50 -2.56
CA TYR A 243 9.19 -18.51 -1.60
C TYR A 243 9.77 -18.24 -0.20
N GLN A 244 11.07 -17.98 -0.07
CA GLN A 244 11.72 -17.65 1.21
C GLN A 244 11.13 -16.37 1.83
N LYS A 245 10.87 -15.34 1.04
CA LYS A 245 10.26 -14.09 1.53
C LYS A 245 8.82 -14.32 2.02
N ASP A 246 8.08 -15.22 1.40
CA ASP A 246 6.69 -15.55 1.77
C ASP A 246 6.61 -16.46 3.03
N GLN A 247 7.69 -17.18 3.35
CA GLN A 247 7.81 -18.01 4.57
C GLN A 247 8.03 -17.19 5.85
N LYS A 248 8.18 -15.87 5.77
CA LYS A 248 8.31 -15.03 6.97
C LYS A 248 7.09 -15.19 7.87
N THR A 249 7.34 -15.47 9.14
CA THR A 249 6.27 -15.52 10.15
C THR A 249 5.56 -14.18 10.19
N LYS A 250 4.30 -14.17 9.81
CA LYS A 250 3.48 -12.97 9.88
C LYS A 250 3.25 -12.62 11.34
N MET A 251 3.55 -11.39 11.71
CA MET A 251 3.17 -10.84 13.01
C MET A 251 1.65 -10.91 13.15
N ARG A 252 1.15 -11.23 14.35
CA ARG A 252 -0.30 -11.20 14.60
C ARG A 252 -0.82 -9.80 14.27
N GLN A 253 -2.01 -9.72 13.68
CA GLN A 253 -2.59 -8.44 13.25
C GLN A 253 -2.75 -7.44 14.39
N VAL A 254 -3.02 -7.93 15.61
CA VAL A 254 -3.12 -7.12 16.83
C VAL A 254 -1.78 -6.46 17.15
N ASP A 255 -0.69 -7.22 17.08
CA ASP A 255 0.67 -6.72 17.36
C ASP A 255 1.11 -5.72 16.28
N SER A 256 0.81 -6.00 15.02
CA SER A 256 1.08 -5.11 13.90
C SER A 256 0.29 -3.79 14.01
N ALA A 257 -0.98 -3.85 14.41
CA ALA A 257 -1.80 -2.67 14.62
C ALA A 257 -1.26 -1.80 15.76
N ALA A 258 -0.79 -2.42 16.86
CA ALA A 258 -0.20 -1.72 18.00
C ALA A 258 1.16 -1.07 17.68
N LEU A 259 1.88 -1.52 16.65
CA LEU A 259 3.14 -0.92 16.21
C LEU A 259 2.95 0.32 15.32
N ASN A 260 1.75 0.59 14.85
CA ASN A 260 1.49 1.74 13.98
C ASN A 260 1.54 3.06 14.77
N GLN A 261 2.70 3.69 14.79
CA GLN A 261 2.94 4.96 15.47
C GLN A 261 2.25 6.17 14.81
N TYR A 262 1.67 6.00 13.65
CA TYR A 262 0.88 7.05 12.98
C TYR A 262 -0.61 6.95 13.32
N ASN A 263 -1.03 5.89 14.01
CA ASN A 263 -2.39 5.77 14.49
C ASN A 263 -2.59 6.70 15.72
N PRO A 264 -3.47 7.72 15.65
CA PRO A 264 -3.68 8.65 16.74
C PRO A 264 -4.08 7.98 18.06
N ALA A 265 -4.79 6.86 17.99
CA ALA A 265 -5.15 6.09 19.18
C ALA A 265 -3.93 5.47 19.87
N ASN A 266 -2.98 4.91 19.10
CA ASN A 266 -1.74 4.37 19.66
C ASN A 266 -0.91 5.49 20.33
N ILE A 267 -0.81 6.65 19.67
CA ILE A 267 -0.09 7.81 20.23
C ILE A 267 -0.67 8.22 21.59
N VAL A 268 -2.01 8.29 21.71
CA VAL A 268 -2.69 8.60 22.96
C VAL A 268 -2.36 7.56 24.05
N VAL A 269 -2.47 6.28 23.70
CA VAL A 269 -2.22 5.17 24.65
C VAL A 269 -0.77 5.14 25.10
N ASP A 270 0.18 5.33 24.19
CA ASP A 270 1.61 5.40 24.50
C ASP A 270 1.93 6.60 25.41
N GLN A 271 1.32 7.77 25.14
CA GLN A 271 1.48 8.96 25.98
C GLN A 271 0.86 8.80 27.37
N LEU A 272 -0.31 8.15 27.49
CA LEU A 272 -0.92 7.82 28.79
C LEU A 272 -0.03 6.90 29.61
N ASN A 273 0.59 5.92 28.96
CA ASN A 273 1.50 4.97 29.61
C ASN A 273 2.83 5.59 30.02
N ALA A 274 3.29 6.61 29.32
CA ALA A 274 4.56 7.27 29.60
C ALA A 274 4.45 8.45 30.58
N ASP A 275 3.26 9.03 30.79
CA ASP A 275 3.07 10.24 31.57
C ASP A 275 3.08 9.94 33.09
N PRO A 276 4.03 10.53 33.87
CA PRO A 276 4.10 10.32 35.32
C PRO A 276 2.85 10.80 36.08
N SER A 277 2.06 11.68 35.50
CA SER A 277 0.82 12.17 36.13
C SER A 277 -0.41 11.32 35.77
N SER A 278 -0.23 10.22 35.05
CA SER A 278 -1.28 9.25 34.72
C SER A 278 -1.30 8.10 35.73
N ASN A 279 -2.43 7.83 36.36
CA ASN A 279 -2.59 6.71 37.30
C ASN A 279 -2.53 5.33 36.59
N ILE A 280 -2.47 5.29 35.26
CA ILE A 280 -2.24 4.07 34.47
C ILE A 280 -0.85 4.03 33.85
N GLN A 281 0.08 4.90 34.31
CA GLN A 281 1.46 4.87 33.88
C GLN A 281 2.10 3.50 34.16
N GLY A 282 2.78 2.94 33.15
CA GLY A 282 3.44 1.65 33.26
C GLY A 282 2.52 0.43 33.32
N MET A 283 1.20 0.63 33.39
CA MET A 283 0.22 -0.47 33.44
C MET A 283 -0.08 -1.02 32.04
N ILE A 284 0.20 -0.27 31.00
CA ILE A 284 -0.18 -0.63 29.62
C ILE A 284 0.98 -1.37 28.94
N ALA A 285 0.74 -2.61 28.51
CA ALA A 285 1.70 -3.36 27.73
C ALA A 285 1.02 -4.27 26.70
N ARG A 286 1.81 -4.79 25.75
CA ARG A 286 1.29 -5.64 24.68
C ARG A 286 0.93 -7.05 25.16
N ASN A 287 1.69 -7.62 26.07
CA ASN A 287 1.58 -9.04 26.45
C ASN A 287 1.44 -9.29 27.95
N SER A 288 1.91 -8.42 28.82
CA SER A 288 2.02 -8.68 30.27
C SER A 288 1.64 -7.49 31.15
N GLY A 289 0.97 -6.48 30.60
CA GLY A 289 0.49 -5.34 31.37
C GLY A 289 -0.88 -5.61 32.00
N ALA A 290 -1.21 -4.82 33.01
CA ALA A 290 -2.54 -4.79 33.59
C ALA A 290 -3.59 -4.35 32.57
N ILE A 291 -3.21 -3.52 31.59
CA ILE A 291 -4.04 -3.06 30.48
C ILE A 291 -3.41 -3.53 29.18
N ASN A 292 -4.19 -4.20 28.32
CA ASN A 292 -3.73 -4.57 27.00
C ASN A 292 -3.69 -3.35 26.06
N HIS A 293 -2.52 -3.02 25.53
CA HIS A 293 -2.31 -1.86 24.65
C HIS A 293 -3.23 -1.86 23.41
N ALA A 294 -3.34 -3.01 22.74
CA ALA A 294 -4.09 -3.11 21.50
C ALA A 294 -5.60 -2.97 21.71
N ASP A 295 -6.09 -3.50 22.83
CA ASP A 295 -7.49 -3.39 23.20
C ASP A 295 -7.84 -1.93 23.54
N LEU A 296 -7.04 -1.29 24.39
CA LEU A 296 -7.25 0.11 24.72
C LEU A 296 -7.17 1.01 23.47
N ALA A 297 -6.17 0.81 22.63
CA ALA A 297 -6.01 1.58 21.39
C ALA A 297 -7.19 1.38 20.42
N ALA A 298 -7.74 0.16 20.33
CA ALA A 298 -8.91 -0.11 19.51
C ALA A 298 -10.14 0.65 20.00
N PHE A 299 -10.38 0.73 21.32
CA PHE A 299 -11.48 1.49 21.88
C PHE A 299 -11.26 3.00 21.75
N VAL A 300 -10.05 3.50 22.02
CA VAL A 300 -9.71 4.92 21.78
C VAL A 300 -9.95 5.29 20.32
N GLY A 301 -9.53 4.44 19.38
CA GLY A 301 -9.77 4.62 17.96
C GLY A 301 -11.26 4.67 17.61
N ALA A 302 -12.04 3.74 18.17
CA ALA A 302 -13.48 3.65 17.88
C ALA A 302 -14.25 4.86 18.39
N PHE A 303 -13.93 5.37 19.57
CA PHE A 303 -14.69 6.42 20.22
C PHE A 303 -14.21 7.84 19.92
N TYR A 304 -12.90 8.02 19.74
CA TYR A 304 -12.31 9.36 19.62
C TYR A 304 -11.74 9.65 18.22
N PHE A 305 -11.35 8.61 17.46
CA PHE A 305 -10.76 8.77 16.14
C PHE A 305 -11.40 7.85 15.08
N PRO A 306 -12.72 7.95 14.85
CA PRO A 306 -13.45 7.02 13.96
C PRO A 306 -12.96 7.06 12.51
N THR A 307 -12.36 8.16 12.08
CA THR A 307 -11.76 8.31 10.74
C THR A 307 -10.33 7.78 10.65
N GLY A 308 -9.69 7.47 11.79
CA GLY A 308 -8.28 7.08 11.87
C GLY A 308 -7.30 8.22 11.63
N LYS A 309 -7.79 9.47 11.52
CA LYS A 309 -6.97 10.67 11.33
C LYS A 309 -7.24 11.67 12.45
N ALA A 310 -6.20 12.37 12.89
CA ALA A 310 -6.33 13.44 13.88
C ALA A 310 -5.16 14.41 13.78
N THR A 311 -5.41 15.66 14.15
CA THR A 311 -4.37 16.68 14.34
C THR A 311 -3.65 16.46 15.67
N ARG A 312 -2.45 17.02 15.82
CA ARG A 312 -1.71 16.97 17.09
C ARG A 312 -2.52 17.58 18.25
N LYS A 313 -3.30 18.63 17.98
CA LYS A 313 -4.15 19.26 19.00
C LYS A 313 -5.26 18.32 19.49
N GLU A 314 -5.93 17.62 18.58
CA GLU A 314 -6.96 16.63 18.92
C GLU A 314 -6.38 15.47 19.74
N ILE A 315 -5.21 14.95 19.35
CA ILE A 315 -4.50 13.90 20.09
C ILE A 315 -4.22 14.34 21.53
N LEU A 316 -3.70 15.55 21.73
CA LEU A 316 -3.40 16.09 23.07
C LEU A 316 -4.67 16.33 23.88
N THR A 317 -5.76 16.79 23.25
CA THR A 317 -7.06 16.97 23.90
C THR A 317 -7.64 15.65 24.39
N VAL A 318 -7.67 14.63 23.53
CA VAL A 318 -8.14 13.28 23.90
C VAL A 318 -7.26 12.65 24.98
N LYS A 319 -5.94 12.79 24.84
CA LYS A 319 -4.99 12.31 25.88
C LYS A 319 -5.30 12.90 27.24
N LYS A 320 -5.51 14.23 27.32
CA LYS A 320 -5.82 14.91 28.57
C LYS A 320 -7.16 14.46 29.14
N GLU A 321 -8.20 14.41 28.31
CA GLU A 321 -9.52 13.93 28.73
C GLU A 321 -9.45 12.52 29.33
N LEU A 322 -8.81 11.59 28.62
CA LEU A 322 -8.68 10.21 29.07
C LEU A 322 -7.83 10.10 30.34
N GLN A 323 -6.76 10.89 30.44
CA GLN A 323 -5.93 10.93 31.63
C GLN A 323 -6.73 11.36 32.86
N ASP A 324 -7.50 12.45 32.75
CA ASP A 324 -8.34 12.96 33.85
C ASP A 324 -9.37 11.91 34.27
N LYS A 325 -10.04 11.25 33.31
CA LYS A 325 -11.04 10.20 33.54
C LYS A 325 -10.41 8.94 34.15
N PHE A 326 -9.29 8.46 33.63
CA PHE A 326 -8.58 7.32 34.22
C PHE A 326 -8.08 7.65 35.65
N ASN A 327 -7.53 8.82 35.86
CA ASN A 327 -7.05 9.23 37.18
C ASN A 327 -8.20 9.23 38.20
N THR A 328 -9.36 9.77 37.84
CA THR A 328 -10.56 9.77 38.70
C THR A 328 -11.08 8.34 38.95
N TYR A 329 -11.17 7.51 37.89
CA TYR A 329 -11.64 6.13 38.01
C TYR A 329 -10.68 5.27 38.85
N MET A 330 -9.38 5.34 38.63
CA MET A 330 -8.38 4.58 39.38
C MET A 330 -8.33 5.02 40.86
N SER A 331 -8.66 6.27 41.16
CA SER A 331 -8.71 6.80 42.52
C SER A 331 -10.01 6.45 43.24
N SER A 332 -11.05 6.00 42.55
CA SER A 332 -12.36 5.63 43.17
C SER A 332 -12.29 4.31 43.91
N ASP A 333 -11.37 3.42 43.53
CA ASP A 333 -11.14 2.13 44.19
C ASP A 333 -9.67 1.74 44.12
N LEU A 334 -9.01 1.66 45.26
CA LEU A 334 -7.57 1.32 45.36
C LEU A 334 -7.26 -0.10 44.89
N SER A 335 -8.27 -1.01 44.82
CA SER A 335 -8.06 -2.36 44.31
C SER A 335 -7.76 -2.39 42.83
N LEU A 336 -8.10 -1.32 42.07
CA LEU A 336 -7.83 -1.19 40.66
C LEU A 336 -6.35 -1.06 40.30
N THR A 337 -5.50 -0.69 41.27
CA THR A 337 -4.08 -0.50 41.03
C THR A 337 -3.37 -1.81 40.65
N ASP A 338 -3.81 -2.94 41.18
CA ASP A 338 -3.25 -4.28 40.92
C ASP A 338 -4.19 -5.10 39.98
N HIS A 339 -5.26 -4.50 39.50
CA HIS A 339 -6.25 -5.19 38.67
C HIS A 339 -5.77 -5.39 37.23
N ILE A 340 -6.00 -6.59 36.68
CA ILE A 340 -5.77 -6.90 35.28
C ILE A 340 -7.08 -6.73 34.50
N PHE A 341 -7.14 -5.69 33.69
CA PHE A 341 -8.33 -5.35 32.94
C PHE A 341 -8.54 -6.28 31.74
N THR A 342 -9.69 -6.89 31.68
CA THR A 342 -10.13 -7.66 30.52
C THR A 342 -10.61 -6.75 29.37
N THR A 343 -10.66 -7.29 28.16
CA THR A 343 -11.24 -6.57 26.99
C THR A 343 -12.67 -6.11 27.27
N LYS A 344 -13.46 -6.88 28.06
CA LYS A 344 -14.84 -6.54 28.42
C LYS A 344 -14.89 -5.32 29.32
N GLU A 345 -14.04 -5.29 30.35
CA GLU A 345 -13.95 -4.18 31.28
C GLU A 345 -13.48 -2.90 30.59
N LEU A 346 -12.45 -3.00 29.73
CA LEU A 346 -12.00 -1.87 28.91
C LEU A 346 -13.10 -1.35 27.98
N ALA A 347 -13.93 -2.24 27.41
CA ALA A 347 -15.05 -1.82 26.59
C ALA A 347 -16.09 -1.01 27.39
N ALA A 348 -16.46 -1.47 28.60
CA ALA A 348 -17.38 -0.77 29.48
C ALA A 348 -16.83 0.58 29.92
N ILE A 349 -15.57 0.61 30.39
CA ILE A 349 -14.87 1.84 30.84
C ILE A 349 -14.85 2.86 29.71
N MET A 350 -14.36 2.48 28.53
CA MET A 350 -14.20 3.41 27.43
C MET A 350 -15.54 3.87 26.83
N TYR A 351 -16.57 3.00 26.85
CA TYR A 351 -17.91 3.38 26.45
C TYR A 351 -18.48 4.45 27.39
N CYS A 352 -18.40 4.24 28.72
CA CYS A 352 -18.90 5.19 29.70
C CYS A 352 -18.09 6.48 29.69
N PHE A 353 -16.76 6.43 29.55
CA PHE A 353 -15.94 7.63 29.41
C PHE A 353 -16.37 8.53 28.26
N LYS A 354 -16.87 7.95 27.19
CA LYS A 354 -17.31 8.72 26.02
C LYS A 354 -18.72 9.25 26.12
N ASN A 355 -19.66 8.50 26.75
CA ASN A 355 -21.07 8.71 26.58
C ASN A 355 -21.78 9.13 27.89
N GLU A 356 -21.14 9.01 29.06
CA GLU A 356 -21.79 9.22 30.35
C GLU A 356 -21.10 10.32 31.17
N ASP A 357 -21.89 11.24 31.74
CA ASP A 357 -21.36 12.24 32.66
C ASP A 357 -21.02 11.62 34.04
N ASN A 358 -21.90 10.77 34.56
CA ASN A 358 -21.64 9.97 35.76
C ASN A 358 -21.08 8.59 35.37
N TYR A 359 -19.90 8.60 34.77
CA TYR A 359 -19.31 7.38 34.20
C TYR A 359 -18.92 6.33 35.24
N ILE A 360 -18.60 6.69 36.49
CA ILE A 360 -18.20 5.71 37.52
C ILE A 360 -19.38 4.77 37.85
N ASP A 361 -20.55 5.33 38.12
CA ASP A 361 -21.75 4.53 38.41
C ASP A 361 -22.18 3.71 37.19
N SER A 362 -22.05 4.28 36.01
CA SER A 362 -22.35 3.60 34.75
C SER A 362 -21.40 2.44 34.46
N ILE A 363 -20.11 2.59 34.76
CA ILE A 363 -19.13 1.51 34.69
C ILE A 363 -19.51 0.39 35.66
N ASN A 364 -19.79 0.72 36.92
CA ASN A 364 -20.16 -0.28 37.91
C ASN A 364 -21.40 -1.06 37.49
N TYR A 365 -22.42 -0.38 36.95
CA TYR A 365 -23.59 -1.03 36.41
C TYR A 365 -23.28 -1.96 35.26
N LEU A 366 -22.48 -1.50 34.25
CA LEU A 366 -22.08 -2.33 33.13
C LEU A 366 -21.27 -3.54 33.59
N MET A 367 -20.35 -3.39 34.55
CA MET A 367 -19.55 -4.50 35.07
C MET A 367 -20.41 -5.63 35.65
N GLN A 368 -21.54 -5.28 36.31
CA GLN A 368 -22.44 -6.28 36.87
C GLN A 368 -23.26 -7.03 35.81
N HIS A 369 -23.55 -6.37 34.66
CA HIS A 369 -24.44 -6.90 33.61
C HIS A 369 -23.72 -7.27 32.30
N ILE A 370 -22.41 -7.05 32.20
CA ILE A 370 -21.65 -7.24 30.95
C ILE A 370 -21.64 -8.69 30.44
N SER A 371 -21.93 -9.64 31.32
CA SER A 371 -22.09 -11.06 30.95
C SER A 371 -23.33 -11.33 30.07
N GLU A 372 -24.32 -10.40 30.05
CA GLU A 372 -25.47 -10.47 29.17
C GLU A 372 -25.13 -10.27 27.71
N ILE A 373 -23.99 -9.58 27.45
CA ILE A 373 -23.49 -9.34 26.08
C ILE A 373 -22.73 -10.56 25.59
N PRO A 374 -23.03 -11.09 24.38
CA PRO A 374 -22.33 -12.23 23.82
C PRO A 374 -20.80 -12.01 23.73
N SER A 375 -20.02 -12.93 24.29
CA SER A 375 -18.56 -12.80 24.41
C SER A 375 -17.85 -12.61 23.06
N ASN A 376 -18.37 -13.15 21.97
CA ASN A 376 -17.81 -13.01 20.64
C ASN A 376 -17.87 -11.57 20.10
N LEU A 377 -18.71 -10.69 20.68
CA LEU A 377 -18.78 -9.28 20.28
C LEU A 377 -17.55 -8.48 20.77
N PHE A 378 -16.92 -8.90 21.87
CA PHE A 378 -15.73 -8.26 22.43
C PHE A 378 -14.45 -8.57 21.65
N THR A 379 -14.52 -9.46 20.67
CA THR A 379 -13.36 -9.78 19.83
C THR A 379 -13.02 -8.59 18.92
N ILE A 380 -11.83 -8.02 19.13
CA ILE A 380 -11.27 -6.97 18.28
C ILE A 380 -10.69 -7.61 17.02
N VAL A 381 -11.13 -7.15 15.85
CA VAL A 381 -10.69 -7.66 14.55
C VAL A 381 -9.96 -6.56 13.80
N ASN A 382 -8.69 -6.80 13.45
CA ASN A 382 -7.85 -5.83 12.73
C ASN A 382 -7.76 -4.46 13.45
N GLY A 383 -7.69 -4.46 14.78
CA GLY A 383 -7.65 -3.25 15.60
C GLY A 383 -8.96 -2.46 15.60
N LYS A 384 -10.07 -3.08 15.17
CA LYS A 384 -11.40 -2.43 15.14
C LYS A 384 -12.39 -3.09 16.07
N VAL A 385 -13.11 -2.26 16.80
CA VAL A 385 -14.25 -2.64 17.64
C VAL A 385 -15.48 -2.87 16.76
N ARG A 386 -16.27 -3.89 17.08
CA ARG A 386 -17.49 -4.19 16.35
C ARG A 386 -18.58 -3.17 16.72
N ARG A 387 -19.19 -2.55 15.72
CA ARG A 387 -20.29 -1.58 15.94
C ARG A 387 -21.46 -2.18 16.75
N LYS A 388 -21.73 -3.48 16.57
CA LYS A 388 -22.76 -4.19 17.32
C LYS A 388 -22.47 -4.19 18.83
N LEU A 389 -21.19 -4.31 19.25
CA LEU A 389 -20.82 -4.21 20.67
C LEU A 389 -21.22 -2.84 21.25
N LEU A 390 -20.95 -1.76 20.53
CA LEU A 390 -21.26 -0.40 20.99
C LEU A 390 -22.77 -0.21 21.19
N ASN A 391 -23.58 -0.77 20.29
CA ASN A 391 -25.04 -0.74 20.42
C ASN A 391 -25.52 -1.55 21.62
N GLU A 392 -25.00 -2.74 21.87
CA GLU A 392 -25.37 -3.60 23.00
C GLU A 392 -25.01 -2.94 24.34
N LEU A 393 -23.84 -2.28 24.44
CA LEU A 393 -23.43 -1.51 25.62
C LEU A 393 -24.43 -0.37 25.90
N GLY A 394 -24.85 0.36 24.86
CA GLY A 394 -25.86 1.41 24.98
C GLY A 394 -27.21 0.87 25.45
N THR A 395 -27.73 -0.19 24.81
CA THR A 395 -28.99 -0.82 25.18
C THR A 395 -28.97 -1.34 26.62
N LEU A 396 -27.82 -1.83 27.07
CA LEU A 396 -27.67 -2.31 28.45
C LEU A 396 -27.76 -1.15 29.46
N LEU A 397 -27.16 0.01 29.16
CA LEU A 397 -27.25 1.20 30.00
C LEU A 397 -28.65 1.83 30.00
N GLU A 398 -29.40 1.75 28.90
CA GLU A 398 -30.79 2.23 28.85
C GLU A 398 -31.73 1.46 29.80
N LYS A 399 -31.34 0.28 30.28
CA LYS A 399 -32.10 -0.53 31.26
C LYS A 399 -31.81 -0.13 32.72
N ARG A 400 -30.78 0.73 32.94
CA ARG A 400 -30.41 1.25 34.26
C ARG A 400 -31.47 2.23 34.81
#